data_9654ce2b7b2959544f0e29392bde038b
#
_entry.id   9654ce2b7b2959544f0e29392bde038b
#
_cell.length_a   1.000
_cell.length_b   1.000
_cell.length_c   1.000
_cell.angle_alpha   90.00
_cell.angle_beta   90.00
_cell.angle_gamma   90.00
#
_symmetry.space_group_name_H-M   'P 1'
#
loop_
_entity.id
_entity.type
_entity.pdbx_description
1 polymer ?
#
loop_
_entity_poly.entity_id
_entity_poly.type
_entity_poly.pdbx_seq_one_letter_code
_entity_poly.pdbx_strand_id
1 'polypeptide(L)'
;MDLKVKWWLEKDGGLVLGKGRCMLLEAIDRGGSLREAARICGISYRAAWGKLRASEERLGKPLVETQPGKRGMEITPTARQLIKIFHSIDEKLQKTTASIVEKSLKEE
;
A
#
# COMPACT_ATOMS: atom_id res chain seq x y z
N MET A 1 13.98 15.55 -17.32
CA MET A 1 14.32 14.16 -16.97
C MET A 1 13.59 13.76 -15.69
N ASP A 2 12.89 12.63 -15.71
CA ASP A 2 12.11 12.17 -14.57
C ASP A 2 12.79 10.98 -13.90
N LEU A 3 12.91 11.04 -12.58
CA LEU A 3 13.36 9.92 -11.77
C LEU A 3 12.14 9.24 -11.16
N LYS A 4 12.05 7.94 -11.30
CA LYS A 4 10.98 7.16 -10.71
C LYS A 4 11.59 6.16 -9.73
N VAL A 5 11.02 6.10 -8.53
CA VAL A 5 11.48 5.20 -7.47
C VAL A 5 10.41 4.18 -7.18
N LYS A 6 10.80 2.91 -7.18
CA LYS A 6 9.93 1.80 -6.83
C LYS A 6 10.49 1.13 -5.59
N TRP A 7 9.68 1.02 -4.55
CA TRP A 7 10.12 0.46 -3.27
C TRP A 7 8.94 -0.19 -2.55
N TRP A 8 9.24 -1.02 -1.59
CA TRP A 8 8.21 -1.72 -0.79
C TRP A 8 8.78 -2.11 0.56
N LEU A 9 7.87 -2.41 1.50
CA LEU A 9 8.22 -2.88 2.84
C LEU A 9 8.18 -4.40 2.88
N GLU A 10 9.22 -5.01 3.42
CA GLU A 10 9.31 -6.46 3.62
C GLU A 10 9.48 -6.81 5.08
N LYS A 11 9.06 -8.01 5.42
CA LYS A 11 9.35 -8.63 6.70
C LYS A 11 9.72 -10.09 6.45
N ASP A 12 10.84 -10.53 6.99
CA ASP A 12 11.35 -11.91 6.84
C ASP A 12 11.41 -12.35 5.37
N GLY A 13 11.83 -11.44 4.48
CA GLY A 13 11.99 -11.71 3.06
C GLY A 13 10.69 -11.71 2.26
N GLY A 14 9.58 -11.39 2.86
CA GLY A 14 8.27 -11.35 2.19
C GLY A 14 7.66 -9.97 2.14
N LEU A 15 6.97 -9.68 1.06
CA LEU A 15 6.31 -8.39 0.85
C LEU A 15 5.19 -8.17 1.86
N VAL A 16 5.23 -7.05 2.56
CA VAL A 16 4.16 -6.61 3.45
C VAL A 16 3.32 -5.54 2.78
N LEU A 17 3.95 -4.48 2.28
CA LEU A 17 3.25 -3.36 1.68
C LEU A 17 4.08 -2.72 0.58
N GLY A 18 3.48 -2.54 -0.57
CA GLY A 18 4.01 -1.74 -1.65
C GLY A 18 2.91 -0.86 -2.19
N LYS A 19 3.17 -0.16 -3.28
CA LYS A 19 2.20 0.76 -3.88
C LYS A 19 0.86 0.09 -4.18
N GLY A 20 0.88 -1.11 -4.76
CA GLY A 20 -0.34 -1.82 -5.13
C GLY A 20 -1.20 -2.19 -3.93
N ARG A 21 -0.60 -2.72 -2.88
CA ARG A 21 -1.33 -3.08 -1.65
C ARG A 21 -1.80 -1.86 -0.88
N CYS A 22 -1.01 -0.79 -0.90
CA CYS A 22 -1.42 0.49 -0.32
C CYS A 22 -2.66 1.03 -1.01
N MET A 23 -2.68 1.02 -2.34
CA MET A 23 -3.84 1.42 -3.13
C MET A 23 -5.06 0.56 -2.84
N LEU A 24 -4.87 -0.74 -2.69
CA LEU A 24 -5.94 -1.67 -2.36
C LEU A 24 -6.57 -1.34 -1.00
N LEU A 25 -5.75 -1.14 0.02
CA LEU A 25 -6.23 -0.77 1.36
C LEU A 25 -6.97 0.57 1.35
N GLU A 26 -6.45 1.55 0.63
CA GLU A 26 -7.11 2.85 0.51
C GLU A 26 -8.44 2.74 -0.21
N ALA A 27 -8.53 1.92 -1.24
CA ALA A 27 -9.78 1.69 -1.94
C ALA A 27 -10.82 1.00 -1.05
N ILE A 28 -10.40 0.05 -0.21
CA ILE A 28 -11.28 -0.58 0.79
C ILE A 28 -11.78 0.48 1.77
N ASP A 29 -10.89 1.33 2.25
CA ASP A 29 -11.24 2.38 3.21
C ASP A 29 -12.29 3.34 2.68
N ARG A 30 -12.18 3.71 1.40
CA ARG A 30 -13.15 4.62 0.77
C ARG A 30 -14.48 3.95 0.45
N GLY A 31 -14.44 2.72 -0.05
CA GLY A 31 -15.61 2.03 -0.57
C GLY A 31 -16.25 1.03 0.37
N GLY A 32 -15.53 0.59 1.39
CA GLY A 32 -16.04 -0.40 2.35
C GLY A 32 -16.23 -1.80 1.77
N SER A 33 -15.59 -2.13 0.63
CA SER A 33 -15.80 -3.39 -0.07
C SER A 33 -14.50 -3.84 -0.75
N LEU A 34 -14.12 -5.09 -0.49
CA LEU A 34 -12.97 -5.67 -1.16
C LEU A 34 -13.25 -5.93 -2.66
N ARG A 35 -14.49 -6.29 -2.98
CA ARG A 35 -14.89 -6.53 -4.36
C ARG A 35 -14.71 -5.28 -5.21
N GLU A 36 -15.20 -4.15 -4.73
CA GLU A 36 -15.09 -2.88 -5.42
C GLU A 36 -13.63 -2.41 -5.47
N ALA A 37 -12.90 -2.56 -4.36
CA ALA A 37 -11.49 -2.21 -4.31
C ALA A 37 -10.65 -3.00 -5.31
N ALA A 38 -10.90 -4.30 -5.43
CA ALA A 38 -10.23 -5.15 -6.40
C ALA A 38 -10.50 -4.66 -7.84
N ARG A 39 -11.77 -4.32 -8.13
CA ARG A 39 -12.18 -3.76 -9.42
C ARG A 39 -11.40 -2.47 -9.73
N ILE A 40 -11.36 -1.56 -8.79
CA ILE A 40 -10.63 -0.28 -8.92
C ILE A 40 -9.15 -0.50 -9.18
N CYS A 41 -8.56 -1.47 -8.49
CA CYS A 41 -7.14 -1.79 -8.64
C CYS A 41 -6.82 -2.66 -9.85
N GLY A 42 -7.84 -3.10 -10.59
CA GLY A 42 -7.63 -3.91 -11.78
C GLY A 42 -7.16 -5.34 -11.51
N ILE A 43 -7.52 -5.91 -10.36
CA ILE A 43 -7.17 -7.28 -9.99
C ILE A 43 -8.43 -8.08 -9.66
N SER A 44 -8.33 -9.40 -9.69
CA SER A 44 -9.45 -10.25 -9.32
C SER A 44 -9.70 -10.18 -7.81
N TYR A 45 -10.92 -10.46 -7.40
CA TYR A 45 -11.29 -10.56 -5.99
C TYR A 45 -10.41 -11.58 -5.26
N ARG A 46 -10.16 -12.72 -5.91
CA ARG A 46 -9.31 -13.78 -5.35
C ARG A 46 -7.86 -13.29 -5.14
N ALA A 47 -7.32 -12.58 -6.13
CA ALA A 47 -5.97 -12.02 -6.04
C ALA A 47 -5.89 -10.98 -4.89
N ALA A 48 -6.92 -10.15 -4.75
CA ALA A 48 -6.98 -9.17 -3.66
C ALA A 48 -6.92 -9.86 -2.30
N TRP A 49 -7.71 -10.92 -2.09
CA TRP A 49 -7.66 -11.69 -0.84
C TRP A 49 -6.28 -12.32 -0.62
N GLY A 50 -5.71 -12.92 -1.66
CA GLY A 50 -4.39 -13.54 -1.57
C GLY A 50 -3.32 -12.55 -1.12
N LYS A 51 -3.33 -11.34 -1.67
CA LYS A 51 -2.38 -10.29 -1.32
C LYS A 51 -2.54 -9.84 0.13
N LEU A 52 -3.78 -9.61 0.57
CA LEU A 52 -4.06 -9.18 1.94
C LEU A 52 -3.66 -10.25 2.95
N ARG A 53 -4.06 -11.50 2.72
CA ARG A 53 -3.73 -12.60 3.62
C ARG A 53 -2.23 -12.81 3.75
N ALA A 54 -1.49 -12.75 2.63
CA ALA A 54 -0.04 -12.88 2.66
C ALA A 54 0.61 -11.79 3.50
N SER A 55 0.16 -10.55 3.34
CA SER A 55 0.69 -9.43 4.14
C SER A 55 0.34 -9.56 5.62
N GLU A 56 -0.91 -9.93 5.93
CA GLU A 56 -1.35 -10.15 7.32
C GLU A 56 -0.54 -11.25 8.00
N GLU A 57 -0.30 -12.34 7.29
CA GLU A 57 0.46 -13.47 7.82
C GLU A 57 1.89 -13.06 8.16
N ARG A 58 2.55 -12.34 7.25
CA ARG A 58 3.93 -11.87 7.47
C ARG A 58 4.01 -10.85 8.59
N LEU A 59 3.04 -9.96 8.66
CA LEU A 59 2.99 -8.91 9.67
C LEU A 59 2.58 -9.45 11.05
N GLY A 60 1.80 -10.52 11.08
CA GLY A 60 1.24 -11.07 12.31
C GLY A 60 0.07 -10.27 12.86
N LYS A 61 -0.54 -9.42 12.04
CA LYS A 61 -1.68 -8.58 12.44
C LYS A 61 -2.66 -8.45 11.29
N PRO A 62 -3.97 -8.31 11.56
CA PRO A 62 -4.94 -8.09 10.51
C PRO A 62 -4.83 -6.69 9.92
N LEU A 63 -5.08 -6.59 8.63
CA LEU A 63 -5.13 -5.32 7.91
C LEU A 63 -6.55 -4.93 7.56
N VAL A 64 -7.45 -5.90 7.52
CA VAL A 64 -8.87 -5.68 7.26
C VAL A 64 -9.69 -6.48 8.25
N GLU A 65 -10.91 -6.02 8.50
CA GLU A 65 -11.84 -6.71 9.38
C GLU A 65 -13.28 -6.52 8.94
N THR A 66 -14.11 -7.50 9.23
CA THR A 66 -15.56 -7.43 9.05
C THR A 66 -16.19 -7.52 10.42
N GLN A 67 -17.28 -6.78 10.63
CA GLN A 67 -17.98 -6.81 11.92
C GLN A 67 -19.29 -7.56 11.78
N PRO A 68 -19.64 -8.41 12.78
CA PRO A 68 -20.92 -9.11 12.79
C PRO A 68 -22.08 -8.10 12.67
N GLY A 69 -23.03 -8.40 11.79
CA GLY A 69 -24.20 -7.56 11.57
C GLY A 69 -23.99 -6.32 10.72
N LYS A 70 -22.73 -6.04 10.32
CA LYS A 70 -22.42 -4.96 9.40
C LYS A 70 -22.03 -5.50 8.03
N ARG A 71 -22.45 -4.80 6.98
CA ARG A 71 -22.01 -5.11 5.62
C ARG A 71 -20.68 -4.41 5.36
N GLY A 72 -19.86 -5.06 4.53
CA GLY A 72 -18.64 -4.46 4.06
C GLY A 72 -17.43 -4.81 4.91
N MET A 73 -16.37 -4.09 4.64
CA MET A 73 -15.05 -4.34 5.19
C MET A 73 -14.42 -3.02 5.60
N GLU A 74 -13.72 -3.03 6.70
CA GLU A 74 -12.98 -1.86 7.19
C GLU A 74 -11.51 -2.20 7.28
N ILE A 75 -10.65 -1.19 7.12
CA ILE A 75 -9.23 -1.36 7.38
C ILE A 75 -8.97 -1.16 8.88
N THR A 76 -7.98 -1.86 9.39
CA THR A 76 -7.61 -1.80 10.81
C THR A 76 -6.77 -0.56 11.10
N PRO A 77 -6.63 -0.17 12.39
CA PRO A 77 -5.69 0.88 12.78
C PRO A 77 -4.26 0.59 12.31
N THR A 78 -3.84 -0.68 12.32
CA THR A 78 -2.53 -1.08 11.81
C THR A 78 -2.39 -0.75 10.32
N ALA A 79 -3.42 -1.05 9.53
CA ALA A 79 -3.41 -0.72 8.11
C ALA A 79 -3.35 0.80 7.89
N ARG A 80 -4.10 1.58 8.66
CA ARG A 80 -4.05 3.04 8.57
C ARG A 80 -2.65 3.58 8.85
N GLN A 81 -2.00 3.04 9.86
CA GLN A 81 -0.66 3.41 10.22
C GLN A 81 0.34 3.09 9.11
N LEU A 82 0.23 1.89 8.52
CA LEU A 82 1.08 1.49 7.40
C LEU A 82 0.90 2.39 6.17
N ILE A 83 -0.33 2.78 5.87
CA ILE A 83 -0.62 3.70 4.77
C ILE A 83 0.08 5.05 5.00
N LYS A 84 0.00 5.59 6.21
CA LYS A 84 0.67 6.85 6.56
C LYS A 84 2.18 6.74 6.44
N ILE A 85 2.75 5.66 6.94
CA ILE A 85 4.19 5.38 6.84
C ILE A 85 4.61 5.32 5.38
N PHE A 86 3.83 4.59 4.56
CA PHE A 86 4.12 4.43 3.14
C PHE A 86 4.15 5.78 2.42
N HIS A 87 3.12 6.60 2.58
CA HIS A 87 3.06 7.91 1.94
C HIS A 87 4.17 8.85 2.41
N SER A 88 4.48 8.82 3.70
CA SER A 88 5.54 9.65 4.26
C SER A 88 6.91 9.31 3.67
N ILE A 89 7.23 8.02 3.58
CA ILE A 89 8.49 7.56 3.01
C ILE A 89 8.52 7.83 1.50
N ASP A 90 7.44 7.52 0.81
CA ASP A 90 7.36 7.68 -0.65
C ASP A 90 7.57 9.13 -1.05
N GLU A 91 6.89 10.06 -0.39
CA GLU A 91 7.05 11.49 -0.65
C GLU A 91 8.50 11.93 -0.46
N LYS A 92 9.12 11.50 0.63
CA LYS A 92 10.49 11.88 0.94
C LYS A 92 11.49 11.30 -0.06
N LEU A 93 11.31 10.04 -0.46
CA LEU A 93 12.15 9.41 -1.47
C LEU A 93 12.04 10.10 -2.81
N GLN A 94 10.82 10.41 -3.25
CA GLN A 94 10.61 11.08 -4.53
C GLN A 94 11.27 12.47 -4.54
N LYS A 95 11.09 13.25 -3.50
CA LYS A 95 11.66 14.60 -3.40
C LYS A 95 13.18 14.58 -3.33
N THR A 96 13.74 13.74 -2.48
CA THR A 96 15.19 13.68 -2.27
C THR A 96 15.91 13.21 -3.53
N THR A 97 15.40 12.16 -4.16
CA THR A 97 16.02 11.62 -5.37
C THR A 97 15.91 12.58 -6.55
N ALA A 98 14.77 13.23 -6.72
CA ALA A 98 14.58 14.24 -7.76
C ALA A 98 15.55 15.41 -7.56
N SER A 99 15.73 15.85 -6.32
CA SER A 99 16.66 16.94 -5.98
C SER A 99 18.09 16.57 -6.29
N ILE A 100 18.51 15.35 -6.03
CA ILE A 100 19.87 14.87 -6.33
C ILE A 100 20.12 14.89 -7.86
N VAL A 101 19.17 14.39 -8.62
CA VAL A 101 19.27 14.40 -10.10
C VAL A 101 19.39 15.81 -10.64
N GLU A 102 18.54 16.72 -10.16
CA GLU A 102 18.54 18.11 -10.60
C GLU A 102 19.86 18.80 -10.29
N LYS A 103 20.36 18.64 -9.06
CA LYS A 103 21.64 19.24 -8.66
C LYS A 103 22.81 18.69 -9.46
N SER A 104 22.86 17.39 -9.68
CA SER A 104 23.94 16.76 -10.43
C SER A 104 23.99 17.24 -11.87
N LEU A 105 22.83 17.45 -12.49
CA LEU A 105 22.76 17.96 -13.85
C LEU A 105 23.16 19.45 -13.97
N LYS A 106 22.89 20.23 -12.95
CA LYS A 106 23.27 21.65 -12.92
C LYS A 106 24.78 21.86 -12.78
N GLU A 107 25.48 20.91 -12.16
CA GLU A 107 26.92 20.99 -11.93
C GLU A 107 27.73 20.65 -13.18
N GLU A 108 27.12 20.10 -14.20
CA GLU A 108 27.74 19.81 -15.48
C GLU A 108 27.67 21.02 -16.42
#